data_e703c0c787884ba15348fffc61fe7208
#
_entry.id   e703c0c787884ba15348fffc61fe7208
#
_cell.length_a   1.000
_cell.length_b   1.000
_cell.length_c   1.000
_cell.angle_alpha   90.00
_cell.angle_beta   90.00
_cell.angle_gamma   90.00
#
_symmetry.space_group_name_H-M   'P 1'
#
loop_
_entity.id
_entity.type
_entity.pdbx_description
1 polymer ?
#
loop_
_entity_poly.entity_id
_entity_poly.type
_entity_poly.pdbx_seq_one_letter_code
_entity_poly.pdbx_strand_id
1 'polypeptide(L)'
;MSVISMKQLLEAGVHFGHQTRRWNPKMAPYIYTERNGIYIIDLQKSVGKVDEAYDAVSDIAAQGGTILFVGTKKQAQDAIKTEAERCGMYYVNERWLGGMLTNFRTIESRIARLKAIETMSEDGTFDVLPKKEVIALKKEWEKLEKNLGGIKDMKRIPDAIFVVDPKKERICIKEAQALGITLIGIADTNCDPDELDYVIPGNDDAIRAVKLIVSK
;
A
#
# COMPACT_ATOMS: atom_id res chain seq x y z
N MET A 1 18.59 -18.79 1.39
CA MET A 1 18.38 -18.13 2.71
C MET A 1 17.08 -17.38 2.64
N SER A 2 16.22 -17.47 3.65
CA SER A 2 14.99 -16.69 3.66
C SER A 2 15.28 -15.19 3.78
N VAL A 3 14.47 -14.38 3.12
CA VAL A 3 14.57 -12.91 3.10
C VAL A 3 14.39 -12.32 4.52
N ILE A 4 13.47 -12.91 5.29
CA ILE A 4 13.21 -12.56 6.69
C ILE A 4 13.24 -13.84 7.53
N SER A 5 14.00 -13.83 8.63
CA SER A 5 14.03 -14.95 9.55
C SER A 5 12.77 -15.03 10.41
N MET A 6 12.38 -16.23 10.82
CA MET A 6 11.26 -16.43 11.75
C MET A 6 11.42 -15.64 13.06
N LYS A 7 12.66 -15.48 13.55
CA LYS A 7 12.98 -14.70 14.75
C LYS A 7 12.60 -13.23 14.57
N GLN A 8 12.96 -12.62 13.42
CA GLN A 8 12.61 -11.24 13.10
C GLN A 8 11.11 -11.04 13.00
N LEU A 9 10.37 -11.98 12.37
CA LEU A 9 8.91 -11.94 12.30
C LEU A 9 8.27 -12.02 13.70
N LEU A 10 8.79 -12.87 14.55
CA LEU A 10 8.31 -13.01 15.93
C LEU A 10 8.54 -11.74 16.75
N GLU A 11 9.75 -11.17 16.70
CA GLU A 11 10.13 -9.95 17.42
C GLU A 11 9.34 -8.71 16.94
N ALA A 12 8.99 -8.67 15.66
CA ALA A 12 8.14 -7.61 15.09
C ALA A 12 6.65 -7.78 15.39
N GLY A 13 6.23 -8.93 15.93
CA GLY A 13 4.83 -9.20 16.26
C GLY A 13 3.95 -9.55 15.06
N VAL A 14 4.54 -10.10 13.98
CA VAL A 14 3.82 -10.48 12.76
C VAL A 14 2.82 -11.62 13.02
N HIS A 15 3.06 -12.44 14.04
CA HIS A 15 2.24 -13.61 14.39
C HIS A 15 0.89 -13.28 15.04
N PHE A 16 0.66 -12.06 15.49
CA PHE A 16 -0.62 -11.67 16.07
C PHE A 16 -1.64 -11.38 14.97
N GLY A 17 -2.74 -12.10 14.99
CA GLY A 17 -3.89 -11.83 14.14
C GLY A 17 -4.97 -11.04 14.86
N HIS A 18 -6.14 -10.97 14.26
CA HIS A 18 -7.33 -10.34 14.83
C HIS A 18 -8.07 -11.26 15.82
N GLN A 19 -9.03 -10.67 16.51
CA GLN A 19 -9.97 -11.41 17.37
C GLN A 19 -10.70 -12.49 16.59
N THR A 20 -10.92 -13.65 17.23
CA THR A 20 -11.54 -14.83 16.60
C THR A 20 -12.87 -14.54 15.95
N ARG A 21 -13.71 -13.66 16.50
CA ARG A 21 -15.02 -13.28 15.94
C ARG A 21 -14.94 -12.50 14.60
N ARG A 22 -13.76 -12.00 14.22
CA ARG A 22 -13.56 -11.15 13.03
C ARG A 22 -12.84 -11.87 11.90
N TRP A 23 -12.50 -13.13 12.07
CA TRP A 23 -11.71 -13.86 11.13
C TRP A 23 -12.43 -14.18 9.81
N ASN A 24 -11.65 -14.49 8.81
CA ASN A 24 -12.13 -15.06 7.56
C ASN A 24 -11.78 -16.57 7.54
N PRO A 25 -12.76 -17.48 7.34
CA PRO A 25 -12.50 -18.91 7.28
C PRO A 25 -11.46 -19.34 6.25
N LYS A 26 -11.32 -18.61 5.15
CA LYS A 26 -10.29 -18.85 4.12
C LYS A 26 -8.86 -18.66 4.64
N MET A 27 -8.69 -17.95 5.74
CA MET A 27 -7.38 -17.80 6.42
C MET A 27 -7.02 -19.00 7.30
N ALA A 28 -7.90 -19.98 7.47
CA ALA A 28 -7.64 -21.17 8.28
C ALA A 28 -6.29 -21.86 7.95
N PRO A 29 -5.86 -22.01 6.69
CA PRO A 29 -4.56 -22.61 6.36
C PRO A 29 -3.36 -21.86 6.95
N TYR A 30 -3.48 -20.57 7.27
CA TYR A 30 -2.41 -19.70 7.75
C TYR A 30 -2.44 -19.48 9.26
N ILE A 31 -3.43 -20.06 9.96
CA ILE A 31 -3.60 -19.94 11.40
C ILE A 31 -2.92 -21.14 12.08
N TYR A 32 -2.06 -20.85 13.05
CA TYR A 32 -1.40 -21.88 13.89
C TYR A 32 -2.28 -22.32 15.06
N THR A 33 -2.84 -21.37 15.81
CA THR A 33 -3.65 -21.63 17.00
C THR A 33 -4.47 -20.39 17.39
N GLU A 34 -5.29 -20.55 18.41
CA GLU A 34 -5.95 -19.46 19.12
C GLU A 34 -5.35 -19.31 20.51
N ARG A 35 -5.18 -18.07 20.96
CA ARG A 35 -4.77 -17.74 22.33
C ARG A 35 -5.47 -16.46 22.80
N ASN A 36 -6.15 -16.54 23.95
CA ASN A 36 -6.85 -15.41 24.56
C ASN A 36 -7.84 -14.69 23.60
N GLY A 37 -8.57 -15.44 22.77
CA GLY A 37 -9.53 -14.90 21.83
C GLY A 37 -8.93 -14.20 20.62
N ILE A 38 -7.62 -14.40 20.36
CA ILE A 38 -6.88 -13.87 19.21
C ILE A 38 -6.27 -15.04 18.44
N TYR A 39 -6.36 -15.03 17.14
CA TYR A 39 -5.66 -15.99 16.29
C TYR A 39 -4.17 -15.69 16.20
N ILE A 40 -3.38 -16.73 16.23
CA ILE A 40 -1.92 -16.68 16.01
C ILE A 40 -1.63 -17.20 14.62
N ILE A 41 -0.95 -16.41 13.83
CA ILE A 41 -0.56 -16.74 12.45
C ILE A 41 0.66 -17.67 12.47
N ASP A 42 0.67 -18.65 11.58
CA ASP A 42 1.76 -19.60 11.39
C ASP A 42 2.95 -18.92 10.69
N LEU A 43 3.96 -18.56 11.48
CA LEU A 43 5.16 -17.89 10.97
C LEU A 43 5.99 -18.77 10.02
N GLN A 44 5.91 -20.09 10.08
CA GLN A 44 6.61 -20.95 9.12
C GLN A 44 6.05 -20.72 7.72
N LYS A 45 4.74 -20.61 7.60
CA LYS A 45 4.07 -20.28 6.34
C LYS A 45 4.34 -18.84 5.93
N SER A 46 4.36 -17.91 6.88
CA SER A 46 4.67 -16.51 6.59
C SER A 46 6.06 -16.35 5.98
N VAL A 47 7.09 -17.04 6.51
CA VAL A 47 8.46 -17.01 5.93
C VAL A 47 8.45 -17.45 4.47
N GLY A 48 7.83 -18.60 4.16
CA GLY A 48 7.77 -19.10 2.78
C GLY A 48 7.00 -18.16 1.85
N LYS A 49 5.90 -17.59 2.33
CA LYS A 49 5.10 -16.64 1.55
C LYS A 49 5.78 -15.27 1.36
N VAL A 50 6.59 -14.84 2.29
CA VAL A 50 7.46 -13.66 2.10
C VAL A 50 8.50 -13.93 1.02
N ASP A 51 9.15 -15.10 1.04
CA ASP A 51 10.15 -15.47 0.01
C ASP A 51 9.49 -15.52 -1.39
N GLU A 52 8.32 -16.17 -1.53
CA GLU A 52 7.55 -16.19 -2.79
C GLU A 52 7.18 -14.77 -3.29
N ALA A 53 6.71 -13.90 -2.41
CA ALA A 53 6.35 -12.53 -2.74
C ALA A 53 7.59 -11.70 -3.13
N TYR A 54 8.70 -11.88 -2.44
CA TYR A 54 9.97 -11.21 -2.73
C TYR A 54 10.50 -11.59 -4.12
N ASP A 55 10.47 -12.87 -4.46
CA ASP A 55 10.91 -13.35 -5.78
C ASP A 55 10.04 -12.74 -6.88
N ALA A 56 8.71 -12.71 -6.70
CA ALA A 56 7.79 -12.08 -7.66
C ALA A 56 8.05 -10.58 -7.83
N VAL A 57 8.27 -9.83 -6.73
CA VAL A 57 8.61 -8.41 -6.77
C VAL A 57 9.95 -8.19 -7.47
N SER A 58 10.95 -9.03 -7.17
CA SER A 58 12.27 -8.97 -7.77
C SER A 58 12.21 -9.19 -9.28
N ASP A 59 11.44 -10.18 -9.75
CA ASP A 59 11.25 -10.46 -11.17
C ASP A 59 10.57 -9.29 -11.91
N ILE A 60 9.54 -8.68 -11.31
CA ILE A 60 8.87 -7.50 -11.86
C ILE A 60 9.87 -6.33 -11.96
N ALA A 61 10.62 -6.07 -10.90
CA ALA A 61 11.61 -5.00 -10.86
C ALA A 61 12.75 -5.23 -11.87
N ALA A 62 13.23 -6.47 -12.02
CA ALA A 62 14.27 -6.83 -12.99
C ALA A 62 13.83 -6.58 -14.44
N GLN A 63 12.53 -6.68 -14.72
CA GLN A 63 11.95 -6.36 -16.03
C GLN A 63 11.68 -4.85 -16.23
N GLY A 64 12.07 -4.01 -15.27
CA GLY A 64 11.79 -2.57 -15.31
C GLY A 64 10.32 -2.24 -15.01
N GLY A 65 9.60 -3.15 -14.37
CA GLY A 65 8.22 -2.96 -13.93
C GLY A 65 8.12 -1.94 -12.79
N THR A 66 6.95 -1.35 -12.66
CA THR A 66 6.63 -0.36 -11.63
C THR A 66 5.68 -0.95 -10.61
N ILE A 67 5.93 -0.64 -9.33
CA ILE A 67 5.14 -1.12 -8.20
C ILE A 67 4.50 0.06 -7.49
N LEU A 68 3.20 -0.07 -7.20
CA LEU A 68 2.46 0.89 -6.39
C LEU A 68 2.26 0.34 -4.98
N PHE A 69 2.79 1.02 -3.99
CA PHE A 69 2.61 0.67 -2.59
C PHE A 69 1.33 1.33 -2.04
N VAL A 70 0.43 0.53 -1.47
CA VAL A 70 -0.87 1.01 -0.97
C VAL A 70 -1.06 0.61 0.48
N GLY A 71 -1.33 1.59 1.33
CA GLY A 71 -1.63 1.35 2.74
C GLY A 71 -2.12 2.60 3.44
N THR A 72 -3.45 2.75 3.55
CA THR A 72 -4.08 3.93 4.15
C THR A 72 -4.31 3.80 5.65
N LYS A 73 -3.95 2.64 6.23
CA LYS A 73 -4.03 2.40 7.67
C LYS A 73 -2.96 3.24 8.39
N LYS A 74 -3.31 3.87 9.51
CA LYS A 74 -2.38 4.74 10.25
C LYS A 74 -1.05 4.05 10.58
N GLN A 75 -1.09 2.74 10.86
CA GLN A 75 0.09 1.94 11.16
C GLN A 75 0.99 1.69 9.94
N ALA A 76 0.44 1.81 8.73
CA ALA A 76 1.15 1.54 7.48
C ALA A 76 1.64 2.81 6.76
N GLN A 77 0.96 3.94 6.97
CA GLN A 77 1.15 5.18 6.21
C GLN A 77 2.61 5.61 6.06
N ASP A 78 3.34 5.67 7.19
CA ASP A 78 4.72 6.14 7.20
C ASP A 78 5.67 5.09 6.58
N ALA A 79 5.46 3.81 6.86
CA ALA A 79 6.27 2.74 6.31
C ALA A 79 6.11 2.68 4.78
N ILE A 80 4.89 2.73 4.28
CA ILE A 80 4.56 2.73 2.84
C ILE A 80 5.25 3.90 2.13
N LYS A 81 5.11 5.11 2.65
CA LYS A 81 5.75 6.30 2.08
C LYS A 81 7.27 6.18 2.05
N THR A 82 7.85 5.91 3.22
CA THR A 82 9.32 5.88 3.39
C THR A 82 9.98 4.83 2.49
N GLU A 83 9.41 3.63 2.44
CA GLU A 83 9.99 2.54 1.66
C GLU A 83 9.76 2.69 0.15
N ALA A 84 8.61 3.19 -0.27
CA ALA A 84 8.36 3.50 -1.67
C ALA A 84 9.31 4.60 -2.19
N GLU A 85 9.49 5.68 -1.42
CA GLU A 85 10.45 6.74 -1.76
C GLU A 85 11.90 6.21 -1.80
N ARG A 86 12.27 5.30 -0.88
CA ARG A 86 13.60 4.68 -0.83
C ARG A 86 13.93 3.90 -2.09
N CYS A 87 12.97 3.17 -2.65
CA CYS A 87 13.17 2.36 -3.85
C CYS A 87 12.76 3.08 -5.15
N GLY A 88 12.36 4.36 -5.08
CA GLY A 88 11.97 5.15 -6.26
C GLY A 88 10.64 4.71 -6.88
N MET A 89 9.77 4.08 -6.11
CA MET A 89 8.45 3.60 -6.52
C MET A 89 7.33 4.53 -6.02
N TYR A 90 6.10 4.25 -6.45
CA TYR A 90 4.93 5.06 -6.17
C TYR A 90 4.18 4.58 -4.93
N TYR A 91 3.42 5.48 -4.30
CA TYR A 91 2.62 5.11 -3.12
C TYR A 91 1.30 5.86 -3.00
N VAL A 92 0.36 5.22 -2.30
CA VAL A 92 -0.89 5.81 -1.81
C VAL A 92 -1.03 5.45 -0.34
N ASN A 93 -0.83 6.43 0.54
CA ASN A 93 -0.81 6.22 1.99
C ASN A 93 -1.92 6.95 2.76
N GLU A 94 -2.69 7.85 2.12
CA GLU A 94 -3.73 8.61 2.81
C GLU A 94 -5.13 8.07 2.52
N ARG A 95 -5.54 8.09 1.26
CA ARG A 95 -6.85 7.61 0.85
C ARG A 95 -6.81 7.13 -0.59
N TRP A 96 -7.32 5.93 -0.84
CA TRP A 96 -7.60 5.48 -2.19
C TRP A 96 -8.80 6.23 -2.76
N LEU A 97 -8.63 6.88 -3.88
CA LEU A 97 -9.71 7.55 -4.61
C LEU A 97 -10.27 6.56 -5.63
N GLY A 98 -11.58 6.29 -5.58
CA GLY A 98 -12.21 5.40 -6.54
C GLY A 98 -11.94 5.86 -7.98
N GLY A 99 -11.57 4.92 -8.85
CA GLY A 99 -11.17 5.19 -10.23
C GLY A 99 -9.69 5.56 -10.39
N MET A 100 -8.85 5.37 -9.37
CA MET A 100 -7.44 5.74 -9.40
C MET A 100 -6.66 5.02 -10.50
N LEU A 101 -7.06 3.80 -10.83
CA LEU A 101 -6.49 3.00 -11.92
C LEU A 101 -7.48 2.89 -13.09
N THR A 102 -8.72 2.53 -12.83
CA THR A 102 -9.74 2.32 -13.87
C THR A 102 -10.14 3.61 -14.60
N ASN A 103 -9.92 4.77 -13.98
CA ASN A 103 -10.12 6.09 -14.59
C ASN A 103 -8.85 6.94 -14.49
N PHE A 104 -7.71 6.35 -14.80
CA PHE A 104 -6.39 6.95 -14.66
C PHE A 104 -6.26 8.29 -15.40
N ARG A 105 -6.88 8.43 -16.59
CA ARG A 105 -6.90 9.68 -17.34
C ARG A 105 -7.45 10.88 -16.54
N THR A 106 -8.47 10.64 -15.72
CA THR A 106 -9.01 11.68 -14.83
C THR A 106 -8.03 12.00 -13.71
N ILE A 107 -7.33 10.99 -13.18
CA ILE A 107 -6.29 11.19 -12.17
C ILE A 107 -5.11 11.97 -12.74
N GLU A 108 -4.66 11.68 -13.97
CA GLU A 108 -3.63 12.47 -14.67
C GLU A 108 -4.01 13.95 -14.79
N SER A 109 -5.28 14.25 -15.10
CA SER A 109 -5.74 15.63 -15.16
C SER A 109 -5.67 16.35 -13.80
N ARG A 110 -5.90 15.61 -12.69
CA ARG A 110 -5.75 16.15 -11.33
C ARG A 110 -4.30 16.31 -10.92
N ILE A 111 -3.43 15.39 -11.34
CA ILE A 111 -1.97 15.53 -11.16
C ILE A 111 -1.44 16.73 -11.96
N ALA A 112 -1.90 16.92 -13.20
CA ALA A 112 -1.55 18.10 -13.98
C ALA A 112 -1.99 19.40 -13.28
N ARG A 113 -3.18 19.42 -12.67
CA ARG A 113 -3.65 20.55 -11.87
C ARG A 113 -2.76 20.79 -10.65
N LEU A 114 -2.35 19.73 -9.92
CA LEU A 114 -1.42 19.80 -8.82
C LEU A 114 -0.11 20.48 -9.25
N LYS A 115 0.51 19.98 -10.31
CA LYS A 115 1.75 20.54 -10.89
C LYS A 115 1.59 22.00 -11.35
N ALA A 116 0.44 22.34 -11.92
CA ALA A 116 0.16 23.73 -12.32
C ALA A 116 0.10 24.69 -11.11
N ILE A 117 -0.51 24.27 -10.01
CA ILE A 117 -0.55 25.09 -8.78
C ILE A 117 0.85 25.25 -8.18
N GLU A 118 1.69 24.21 -8.23
CA GLU A 118 3.08 24.28 -7.80
C GLU A 118 3.87 25.30 -8.62
N THR A 119 3.75 25.23 -9.96
CA THR A 119 4.38 26.20 -10.84
C THR A 119 3.92 27.63 -10.55
N MET A 120 2.61 27.86 -10.31
CA MET A 120 2.09 29.18 -9.92
C MET A 120 2.67 29.68 -8.59
N SER A 121 3.06 28.78 -7.69
CA SER A 121 3.70 29.15 -6.42
C SER A 121 5.17 29.55 -6.60
N GLU A 122 5.83 29.00 -7.62
CA GLU A 122 7.27 29.20 -7.88
C GLU A 122 7.53 30.39 -8.84
N ASP A 123 6.64 30.65 -9.79
CA ASP A 123 6.80 31.69 -10.81
C ASP A 123 6.34 33.09 -10.39
N GLY A 124 5.93 33.25 -9.11
CA GLY A 124 5.44 34.52 -8.57
C GLY A 124 3.99 34.88 -8.91
N THR A 125 3.25 33.98 -9.56
CA THR A 125 1.82 34.19 -9.87
C THR A 125 1.00 34.47 -8.61
N PHE A 126 1.36 33.86 -7.45
CA PHE A 126 0.68 34.09 -6.17
C PHE A 126 0.82 35.51 -5.64
N ASP A 127 1.83 36.28 -6.08
CA ASP A 127 2.05 37.66 -5.64
C ASP A 127 1.11 38.65 -6.34
N VAL A 128 0.61 38.30 -7.54
CA VAL A 128 -0.31 39.10 -8.35
C VAL A 128 -1.77 38.79 -8.10
N LEU A 129 -2.07 37.61 -7.53
CA LEU A 129 -3.44 37.17 -7.29
C LEU A 129 -4.05 37.76 -5.99
N PRO A 130 -5.37 37.96 -5.93
CA PRO A 130 -6.05 38.34 -4.69
C PRO A 130 -5.79 37.32 -3.56
N LYS A 131 -5.55 37.78 -2.33
CA LYS A 131 -5.26 36.92 -1.17
C LYS A 131 -6.28 35.79 -0.98
N LYS A 132 -7.58 36.03 -1.28
CA LYS A 132 -8.63 35.02 -1.16
C LYS A 132 -8.43 33.86 -2.14
N GLU A 133 -8.00 34.14 -3.35
CA GLU A 133 -7.71 33.13 -4.39
C GLU A 133 -6.47 32.32 -4.04
N VAL A 134 -5.41 32.97 -3.58
CA VAL A 134 -4.18 32.28 -3.12
C VAL A 134 -4.48 31.29 -2.00
N ILE A 135 -5.32 31.70 -1.03
CA ILE A 135 -5.74 30.79 0.06
C ILE A 135 -6.52 29.59 -0.47
N ALA A 136 -7.40 29.80 -1.46
CA ALA A 136 -8.16 28.70 -2.07
C ALA A 136 -7.25 27.74 -2.83
N LEU A 137 -6.28 28.27 -3.62
CA LEU A 137 -5.30 27.47 -4.36
C LEU A 137 -4.40 26.66 -3.42
N LYS A 138 -3.93 27.26 -2.32
CA LYS A 138 -3.13 26.55 -1.31
C LYS A 138 -3.89 25.39 -0.68
N LYS A 139 -5.17 25.58 -0.34
CA LYS A 139 -6.03 24.49 0.19
C LYS A 139 -6.29 23.40 -0.86
N GLU A 140 -6.45 23.78 -2.12
CA GLU A 140 -6.59 22.81 -3.21
C GLU A 140 -5.29 22.02 -3.37
N TRP A 141 -4.15 22.68 -3.38
CA TRP A 141 -2.82 22.07 -3.46
C TRP A 141 -2.58 21.07 -2.32
N GLU A 142 -2.78 21.48 -1.05
CA GLU A 142 -2.63 20.61 0.11
C GLU A 142 -3.48 19.33 -0.01
N LYS A 143 -4.72 19.45 -0.49
CA LYS A 143 -5.62 18.33 -0.67
C LYS A 143 -5.16 17.38 -1.80
N LEU A 144 -4.69 17.94 -2.90
CA LEU A 144 -4.19 17.17 -4.04
C LEU A 144 -2.87 16.50 -3.70
N GLU A 145 -1.92 17.22 -3.11
CA GLU A 145 -0.63 16.69 -2.69
C GLU A 145 -0.78 15.56 -1.67
N LYS A 146 -1.65 15.75 -0.68
CA LYS A 146 -1.94 14.73 0.32
C LYS A 146 -2.42 13.40 -0.28
N ASN A 147 -3.27 13.43 -1.32
CA ASN A 147 -3.87 12.22 -1.88
C ASN A 147 -3.16 11.69 -3.13
N LEU A 148 -2.48 12.54 -3.89
CA LEU A 148 -1.91 12.20 -5.19
C LEU A 148 -0.39 12.39 -5.25
N GLY A 149 0.23 12.99 -4.22
CA GLY A 149 1.66 13.28 -4.20
C GLY A 149 2.53 12.05 -4.46
N GLY A 150 2.17 10.91 -3.86
CA GLY A 150 2.92 9.66 -4.04
C GLY A 150 2.81 9.02 -5.44
N ILE A 151 1.88 9.48 -6.28
CA ILE A 151 1.72 9.01 -7.67
C ILE A 151 1.93 10.13 -8.70
N LYS A 152 2.45 11.27 -8.27
CA LYS A 152 2.63 12.48 -9.06
C LYS A 152 3.45 12.28 -10.34
N ASP A 153 4.43 11.39 -10.29
CA ASP A 153 5.33 11.09 -11.41
C ASP A 153 5.01 9.77 -12.12
N MET A 154 3.91 9.12 -11.73
CA MET A 154 3.44 7.89 -12.34
C MET A 154 2.84 8.19 -13.73
N LYS A 155 3.52 7.74 -14.79
CA LYS A 155 3.11 8.01 -16.19
C LYS A 155 2.18 6.96 -16.79
N ARG A 156 2.09 5.79 -16.15
CA ARG A 156 1.26 4.66 -16.58
C ARG A 156 0.75 3.90 -15.36
N ILE A 157 -0.26 3.09 -15.53
CA ILE A 157 -0.71 2.17 -14.47
C ILE A 157 0.43 1.23 -14.07
N PRO A 158 0.55 0.87 -12.79
CA PRO A 158 1.63 0.02 -12.30
C PRO A 158 1.49 -1.42 -12.78
N ASP A 159 2.60 -2.14 -12.83
CA ASP A 159 2.64 -3.56 -13.20
C ASP A 159 2.24 -4.46 -12.02
N ALA A 160 2.49 -4.00 -10.79
CA ALA A 160 2.06 -4.67 -9.57
C ALA A 160 1.65 -3.66 -8.48
N ILE A 161 0.85 -4.13 -7.54
CA ILE A 161 0.46 -3.38 -6.35
C ILE A 161 0.82 -4.18 -5.11
N PHE A 162 1.53 -3.53 -4.20
CA PHE A 162 1.75 -4.05 -2.85
C PHE A 162 0.76 -3.39 -1.89
N VAL A 163 -0.11 -4.19 -1.24
CA VAL A 163 -1.19 -3.68 -0.39
C VAL A 163 -1.04 -4.12 1.06
N VAL A 164 -1.32 -3.21 1.99
CA VAL A 164 -1.44 -3.50 3.42
C VAL A 164 -2.91 -3.40 3.81
N ASP A 165 -3.45 -4.44 4.44
CA ASP A 165 -4.87 -4.58 4.80
C ASP A 165 -5.80 -4.61 3.56
N PRO A 166 -5.83 -5.74 2.81
CA PRO A 166 -6.71 -5.89 1.63
C PRO A 166 -8.19 -5.60 1.91
N LYS A 167 -8.63 -5.90 3.12
CA LYS A 167 -10.02 -5.67 3.53
C LYS A 167 -10.39 -4.19 3.54
N LYS A 168 -9.46 -3.34 3.97
CA LYS A 168 -9.63 -1.88 3.97
C LYS A 168 -9.50 -1.30 2.57
N GLU A 169 -8.55 -1.80 1.79
CA GLU A 169 -8.23 -1.32 0.45
C GLU A 169 -9.04 -2.01 -0.66
N ARG A 170 -10.24 -2.49 -0.35
CA ARG A 170 -11.07 -3.30 -1.25
C ARG A 170 -11.37 -2.65 -2.60
N ILE A 171 -11.44 -1.31 -2.67
CA ILE A 171 -11.68 -0.61 -3.94
C ILE A 171 -10.42 -0.74 -4.82
N CYS A 172 -9.23 -0.55 -4.24
CA CYS A 172 -7.95 -0.75 -4.91
C CYS A 172 -7.85 -2.18 -5.48
N ILE A 173 -8.13 -3.18 -4.65
CA ILE A 173 -8.11 -4.60 -5.05
C ILE A 173 -9.02 -4.86 -6.26
N LYS A 174 -10.27 -4.39 -6.22
CA LYS A 174 -11.21 -4.57 -7.33
C LYS A 174 -10.78 -3.87 -8.62
N GLU A 175 -10.20 -2.68 -8.51
CA GLU A 175 -9.68 -1.98 -9.68
C GLU A 175 -8.48 -2.70 -10.28
N ALA A 176 -7.55 -3.18 -9.45
CA ALA A 176 -6.41 -3.95 -9.89
C ALA A 176 -6.80 -5.25 -10.57
N GLN A 177 -7.72 -6.02 -9.97
CA GLN A 177 -8.27 -7.25 -10.57
C GLN A 177 -8.95 -6.98 -11.92
N ALA A 178 -9.72 -5.90 -12.04
CA ALA A 178 -10.37 -5.52 -13.30
C ALA A 178 -9.37 -5.20 -14.42
N LEU A 179 -8.17 -4.77 -14.07
CA LEU A 179 -7.09 -4.42 -15.00
C LEU A 179 -6.04 -5.53 -15.16
N GLY A 180 -6.17 -6.64 -14.44
CA GLY A 180 -5.20 -7.74 -14.48
C GLY A 180 -3.83 -7.38 -13.88
N ILE A 181 -3.79 -6.45 -12.92
CA ILE A 181 -2.56 -6.04 -12.24
C ILE A 181 -2.24 -7.03 -11.14
N THR A 182 -0.99 -7.46 -11.02
CA THR A 182 -0.53 -8.38 -9.98
C THR A 182 -0.70 -7.78 -8.59
N LEU A 183 -1.36 -8.51 -7.70
CA LEU A 183 -1.65 -8.11 -6.33
C LEU A 183 -0.79 -8.89 -5.33
N ILE A 184 0.02 -8.16 -4.57
CA ILE A 184 0.86 -8.69 -3.50
C ILE A 184 0.45 -7.99 -2.21
N GLY A 185 0.35 -8.67 -1.09
CA GLY A 185 -0.04 -7.94 0.11
C GLY A 185 0.04 -8.69 1.42
N ILE A 186 0.04 -7.90 2.50
CA ILE A 186 -0.03 -8.40 3.87
C ILE A 186 -1.50 -8.63 4.20
N ALA A 187 -1.85 -9.88 4.47
CA ALA A 187 -3.19 -10.32 4.84
C ALA A 187 -3.23 -10.82 6.28
N ASP A 188 -3.97 -10.13 7.13
CA ASP A 188 -4.28 -10.57 8.48
C ASP A 188 -5.42 -11.60 8.47
N THR A 189 -5.72 -12.20 9.59
CA THR A 189 -6.72 -13.26 9.76
C THR A 189 -8.17 -12.87 9.40
N ASN A 190 -8.46 -11.59 9.20
CA ASN A 190 -9.76 -11.04 8.81
C ASN A 190 -9.89 -10.76 7.30
N CYS A 191 -8.86 -11.04 6.50
CA CYS A 191 -8.80 -10.79 5.07
C CYS A 191 -9.21 -12.03 4.26
N ASP A 192 -9.54 -11.84 2.98
CA ASP A 192 -9.72 -12.93 2.01
C ASP A 192 -8.39 -13.12 1.25
N PRO A 193 -7.68 -14.24 1.46
CA PRO A 193 -6.40 -14.48 0.78
C PRO A 193 -6.56 -14.68 -0.73
N ASP A 194 -7.72 -15.11 -1.21
CA ASP A 194 -7.97 -15.35 -2.64
C ASP A 194 -8.07 -14.04 -3.45
N GLU A 195 -8.15 -12.89 -2.79
CA GLU A 195 -8.13 -11.58 -3.46
C GLU A 195 -6.72 -11.15 -3.91
N LEU A 196 -5.67 -11.87 -3.47
CA LEU A 196 -4.26 -11.55 -3.76
C LEU A 196 -3.60 -12.69 -4.54
N ASP A 197 -2.71 -12.34 -5.49
CA ASP A 197 -1.89 -13.30 -6.20
C ASP A 197 -0.76 -13.84 -5.30
N TYR A 198 -0.16 -12.96 -4.49
CA TYR A 198 0.87 -13.29 -3.51
C TYR A 198 0.47 -12.81 -2.13
N VAL A 199 0.07 -13.75 -1.29
CA VAL A 199 -0.39 -13.49 0.07
C VAL A 199 0.77 -13.60 1.05
N ILE A 200 0.97 -12.58 1.87
CA ILE A 200 1.89 -12.61 3.00
C ILE A 200 1.04 -12.64 4.28
N PRO A 201 0.87 -13.79 4.92
CA PRO A 201 0.11 -13.87 6.17
C PRO A 201 0.86 -13.13 7.29
N GLY A 202 0.23 -12.11 7.86
CA GLY A 202 0.88 -11.29 8.87
C GLY A 202 -0.01 -10.21 9.46
N ASN A 203 0.42 -9.69 10.59
CA ASN A 203 -0.24 -8.61 11.32
C ASN A 203 -0.13 -7.29 10.55
N ASP A 204 -1.25 -6.70 10.23
CA ASP A 204 -1.34 -5.41 9.55
C ASP A 204 -1.60 -4.23 10.51
N ASP A 205 -1.76 -4.50 11.81
CA ASP A 205 -1.99 -3.51 12.87
C ASP A 205 -0.69 -3.08 13.59
N ALA A 206 0.36 -3.88 13.53
CA ALA A 206 1.62 -3.59 14.18
C ALA A 206 2.57 -2.83 13.26
N ILE A 207 2.91 -1.57 13.60
CA ILE A 207 3.83 -0.73 12.83
C ILE A 207 5.15 -1.44 12.52
N ARG A 208 5.71 -2.17 13.50
CA ARG A 208 6.97 -2.91 13.34
C ARG A 208 6.84 -4.07 12.35
N ALA A 209 5.69 -4.77 12.36
CA ALA A 209 5.41 -5.88 11.46
C ALA A 209 5.31 -5.39 10.01
N VAL A 210 4.50 -4.36 9.77
CA VAL A 210 4.34 -3.73 8.46
C VAL A 210 5.68 -3.21 7.96
N LYS A 211 6.41 -2.44 8.77
CA LYS A 211 7.71 -1.89 8.39
C LYS A 211 8.72 -2.97 8.04
N LEU A 212 8.79 -4.05 8.81
CA LEU A 212 9.72 -5.16 8.56
C LEU A 212 9.49 -5.79 7.18
N ILE A 213 8.22 -6.05 6.83
CA ILE A 213 7.88 -6.71 5.56
C ILE A 213 8.06 -5.72 4.39
N VAL A 214 7.56 -4.50 4.50
CA VAL A 214 7.61 -3.50 3.41
C VAL A 214 9.06 -3.06 3.10
N SER A 215 9.97 -3.13 4.07
CA SER A 215 11.38 -2.73 3.91
C SER A 215 12.24 -3.70 3.11
N LYS A 216 11.73 -4.86 2.76
CA LYS A 216 12.43 -5.91 1.99
C LYS A 216 12.11 -5.85 0.52
#